data_27353a04d37f356e6082e29fc190fa01
#
_entry.id   27353a04d37f356e6082e29fc190fa01
#
_cell.length_a   1.000
_cell.length_b   1.000
_cell.length_c   1.000
_cell.angle_alpha   90.00
_cell.angle_beta   90.00
_cell.angle_gamma   90.00
#
_symmetry.space_group_name_H-M   'P 1'
#
loop_
_entity.id
_entity.type
_entity.pdbx_description
1 polymer ?
#
loop_
_entity_poly.entity_id
_entity_poly.type
_entity_poly.pdbx_seq_one_letter_code
_entity_poly.pdbx_strand_id
1 'polypeptide(L)'
;MEGQRVAHTVPLTARVPRLPYGAVTRAVEVLPALSVSLEPRVRIVPGDGSGATGTVRVRISANSGPLAVETRLELPDGWTSTPGTVRHEFRDAGETVETSFAATPPPGWRGEAEIRAVARVRAGASEADYGVGYRTIEHRDLPLARLWGPALTVVRSVAVDPLHGARIGYVMGVGDEVPAAIEALGATVELLDEDALARLAPGPVDGDANAGFDAFDAIVVGTRAYAVRADLVEHNQRLLDFARRGGHLVVLYQTQEYVPSSMAPYPASLPRGAEEVSEEDAPVRLLQPDHPLMTTPNRITEADFEGWVEQRGSKFFSDWDPAYTPLVETHDENQDPQEGVWLTAAAGTGRYTYLALALHRQLPYGVPGAYRILSNVLAPRSESPPAPARDP
;
A
#
# COMPACT_ATOMS: atom_id res chain seq x y z
N MET A 1 50.02 27.65 -37.34
CA MET A 1 48.64 27.54 -36.94
C MET A 1 48.45 26.20 -36.25
N GLU A 2 48.40 26.18 -34.93
CA GLU A 2 48.11 24.96 -34.15
C GLU A 2 46.66 24.62 -34.36
N GLY A 3 46.38 23.42 -34.88
CA GLY A 3 45.08 22.92 -35.15
C GLY A 3 44.34 22.59 -33.84
N GLN A 4 43.34 23.39 -33.46
CA GLN A 4 42.47 23.13 -32.37
C GLN A 4 41.60 21.91 -32.69
N ARG A 5 41.70 20.81 -31.91
CA ARG A 5 40.79 19.66 -32.01
C ARG A 5 39.48 20.03 -31.35
N VAL A 6 38.42 20.08 -32.12
CA VAL A 6 37.05 20.21 -31.62
C VAL A 6 36.44 18.81 -31.55
N ALA A 7 36.09 18.34 -30.33
CA ALA A 7 35.35 17.11 -30.14
C ALA A 7 33.85 17.43 -30.16
N HIS A 8 33.11 16.74 -31.00
CA HIS A 8 31.63 16.83 -31.05
C HIS A 8 31.02 15.47 -30.73
N THR A 9 30.17 15.41 -29.71
CA THR A 9 29.46 14.17 -29.32
C THR A 9 28.03 14.23 -29.85
N VAL A 10 27.69 13.26 -30.71
CA VAL A 10 26.32 13.11 -31.24
C VAL A 10 25.69 11.86 -30.62
N PRO A 11 24.48 11.93 -30.03
CA PRO A 11 23.78 10.75 -29.55
C PRO A 11 23.54 9.78 -30.73
N LEU A 12 23.84 8.51 -30.51
CA LEU A 12 23.45 7.46 -31.43
C LEU A 12 21.92 7.25 -31.31
N THR A 13 21.21 7.32 -32.45
CA THR A 13 19.77 7.15 -32.50
C THR A 13 19.36 6.05 -33.46
N ALA A 14 18.25 5.37 -33.15
CA ALA A 14 17.61 4.39 -34.02
C ALA A 14 16.20 4.85 -34.38
N ARG A 15 15.77 4.53 -35.61
CA ARG A 15 14.39 4.71 -36.06
C ARG A 15 13.61 3.44 -35.78
N VAL A 16 12.60 3.52 -34.93
CA VAL A 16 11.77 2.38 -34.51
C VAL A 16 10.36 2.56 -35.05
N PRO A 17 9.78 1.57 -35.77
CA PRO A 17 8.39 1.60 -36.20
C PRO A 17 7.44 1.71 -35.01
N ARG A 18 6.45 2.59 -35.08
CA ARG A 18 5.39 2.74 -34.08
C ARG A 18 4.04 2.84 -34.79
N LEU A 19 3.46 1.69 -35.06
CA LEU A 19 2.15 1.63 -35.69
C LEU A 19 1.05 2.11 -34.73
N PRO A 20 0.04 2.88 -35.19
CA PRO A 20 -0.14 3.37 -36.57
C PRO A 20 0.57 4.70 -36.85
N TYR A 21 1.38 5.22 -35.92
CA TYR A 21 1.93 6.59 -35.94
C TYR A 21 3.24 6.74 -36.75
N GLY A 22 3.60 5.75 -37.57
CA GLY A 22 4.82 5.80 -38.38
C GLY A 22 6.06 5.30 -37.64
N ALA A 23 7.15 6.09 -37.62
CA ALA A 23 8.39 5.74 -36.96
C ALA A 23 8.84 6.86 -36.01
N VAL A 24 9.28 6.47 -34.83
CA VAL A 24 9.88 7.40 -33.84
C VAL A 24 11.39 7.22 -33.79
N THR A 25 12.11 8.30 -33.57
CA THR A 25 13.55 8.26 -33.32
C THR A 25 13.80 8.11 -31.83
N ARG A 26 14.58 7.09 -31.45
CA ARG A 26 14.96 6.81 -30.06
C ARG A 26 16.47 6.83 -29.90
N ALA A 27 16.96 7.29 -28.76
CA ALA A 27 18.36 7.11 -28.38
C ALA A 27 18.67 5.61 -28.27
N VAL A 28 19.85 5.21 -28.75
CA VAL A 28 20.37 3.87 -28.50
C VAL A 28 21.00 3.85 -27.10
N GLU A 29 20.54 2.94 -26.27
CA GLU A 29 21.03 2.77 -24.90
C GLU A 29 21.79 1.44 -24.79
N VAL A 30 22.84 1.45 -23.99
CA VAL A 30 23.56 0.23 -23.61
C VAL A 30 23.00 -0.23 -22.28
N LEU A 31 22.39 -1.40 -22.26
CA LEU A 31 21.83 -2.02 -21.07
C LEU A 31 22.80 -3.05 -20.49
N PRO A 32 22.87 -3.22 -19.15
CA PRO A 32 23.56 -4.34 -18.54
C PRO A 32 22.92 -5.65 -18.95
N ALA A 33 23.64 -6.76 -18.88
CA ALA A 33 23.13 -8.07 -19.25
C ALA A 33 21.88 -8.49 -18.44
N LEU A 34 21.80 -8.05 -17.17
CA LEU A 34 20.66 -8.22 -16.30
C LEU A 34 20.17 -6.90 -15.73
N SER A 35 18.85 -6.78 -15.56
CA SER A 35 18.20 -5.80 -14.71
C SER A 35 17.63 -6.53 -13.49
N VAL A 36 17.96 -6.05 -12.29
CA VAL A 36 17.53 -6.66 -11.01
C VAL A 36 16.77 -5.63 -10.20
N SER A 37 15.59 -5.97 -9.76
CA SER A 37 14.79 -5.13 -8.85
C SER A 37 14.31 -5.94 -7.65
N LEU A 38 14.07 -5.24 -6.53
CA LEU A 38 13.61 -5.82 -5.27
C LEU A 38 12.35 -5.09 -4.82
N GLU A 39 11.31 -5.84 -4.44
CA GLU A 39 10.02 -5.33 -3.97
C GLU A 39 9.58 -6.04 -2.68
N PRO A 40 8.88 -5.32 -1.77
CA PRO A 40 8.59 -3.88 -1.81
C PRO A 40 9.85 -3.04 -1.54
N ARG A 41 9.81 -1.75 -1.86
CA ARG A 41 10.93 -0.81 -1.60
C ARG A 41 11.16 -0.56 -0.12
N VAL A 42 10.09 -0.53 0.65
CA VAL A 42 10.13 -0.42 2.11
C VAL A 42 9.28 -1.55 2.69
N ARG A 43 9.79 -2.17 3.73
CA ARG A 43 9.08 -3.18 4.48
C ARG A 43 9.13 -2.84 5.96
N ILE A 44 8.01 -2.99 6.65
CA ILE A 44 7.98 -2.87 8.10
C ILE A 44 8.11 -4.24 8.77
N VAL A 45 8.65 -4.21 9.98
CA VAL A 45 8.60 -5.31 10.94
C VAL A 45 7.94 -4.75 12.21
N PRO A 46 6.80 -5.30 12.65
CA PRO A 46 6.15 -4.86 13.87
C PRO A 46 7.09 -4.98 15.08
N GLY A 47 7.03 -3.99 15.96
CA GLY A 47 8.01 -3.80 17.02
C GLY A 47 7.89 -4.73 18.23
N ASP A 48 6.96 -5.67 18.24
CA ASP A 48 6.83 -6.69 19.30
C ASP A 48 7.96 -7.74 19.27
N GLY A 49 8.79 -7.71 18.22
CA GLY A 49 9.89 -8.66 18.05
C GLY A 49 9.43 -10.06 17.65
N SER A 50 8.16 -10.21 17.27
CA SER A 50 7.61 -11.50 16.79
C SER A 50 8.30 -12.04 15.55
N GLY A 51 9.31 -11.32 15.03
CA GLY A 51 10.18 -11.78 13.96
C GLY A 51 9.39 -12.13 12.68
N ALA A 52 8.42 -11.30 12.33
CA ALA A 52 7.66 -11.52 11.11
C ALA A 52 8.63 -11.67 9.94
N THR A 53 8.73 -12.90 9.44
CA THR A 53 9.52 -13.23 8.26
C THR A 53 8.95 -12.46 7.10
N GLY A 54 9.70 -11.49 6.62
CA GLY A 54 9.26 -10.69 5.50
C GLY A 54 9.60 -11.34 4.18
N THR A 55 8.63 -11.61 3.33
CA THR A 55 8.88 -12.01 1.94
C THR A 55 9.26 -10.80 1.11
N VAL A 56 10.42 -10.85 0.46
CA VAL A 56 10.85 -9.91 -0.57
C VAL A 56 10.88 -10.62 -1.92
N ARG A 57 10.44 -9.93 -2.97
CA ARG A 57 10.41 -10.47 -4.33
C ARG A 57 11.53 -9.83 -5.15
N VAL A 58 12.36 -10.67 -5.73
CA VAL A 58 13.42 -10.26 -6.67
C VAL A 58 12.93 -10.55 -8.07
N ARG A 59 12.82 -9.51 -8.89
CA ARG A 59 12.56 -9.62 -10.32
C ARG A 59 13.86 -9.43 -11.09
N ILE A 60 14.15 -10.37 -11.98
CA ILE A 60 15.33 -10.38 -12.81
C ILE A 60 14.89 -10.44 -14.26
N SER A 61 15.33 -9.46 -15.07
CA SER A 61 15.10 -9.42 -16.51
C SER A 61 16.40 -9.53 -17.26
N ALA A 62 16.50 -10.47 -18.19
CA ALA A 62 17.65 -10.66 -19.04
C ALA A 62 17.59 -9.72 -20.24
N ASN A 63 18.62 -8.90 -20.43
CA ASN A 63 18.79 -8.05 -21.62
C ASN A 63 19.65 -8.71 -22.68
N SER A 64 20.26 -9.85 -22.37
CA SER A 64 21.01 -10.71 -23.30
C SER A 64 20.83 -12.17 -22.90
N GLY A 65 21.17 -13.10 -23.79
CA GLY A 65 21.10 -14.56 -23.52
C GLY A 65 22.09 -15.31 -24.38
N PRO A 66 22.34 -16.61 -24.05
CA PRO A 66 21.87 -17.32 -22.84
C PRO A 66 22.70 -16.95 -21.59
N LEU A 67 22.07 -16.99 -20.40
CA LEU A 67 22.69 -16.65 -19.12
C LEU A 67 22.30 -17.66 -18.04
N ALA A 68 23.28 -18.17 -17.28
CA ALA A 68 23.06 -18.88 -16.02
C ALA A 68 23.28 -17.91 -14.86
N VAL A 69 22.26 -17.74 -14.04
CA VAL A 69 22.19 -16.71 -13.01
C VAL A 69 21.97 -17.34 -11.64
N GLU A 70 22.76 -16.92 -10.67
CA GLU A 70 22.58 -17.24 -9.26
C GLU A 70 22.18 -15.98 -8.49
N THR A 71 21.03 -16.00 -7.83
CA THR A 71 20.48 -14.86 -7.11
C THR A 71 20.52 -15.13 -5.62
N ARG A 72 20.96 -14.13 -4.84
CA ARG A 72 20.99 -14.12 -3.38
C ARG A 72 20.61 -12.74 -2.83
N LEU A 73 20.32 -12.71 -1.55
CA LEU A 73 20.23 -11.46 -0.80
C LEU A 73 21.58 -11.17 -0.10
N GLU A 74 21.97 -9.92 -0.09
CA GLU A 74 22.97 -9.37 0.83
C GLU A 74 22.22 -8.81 2.03
N LEU A 75 22.48 -9.38 3.19
CA LEU A 75 21.77 -9.16 4.42
C LEU A 75 22.65 -8.49 5.47
N PRO A 76 22.09 -7.71 6.38
CA PRO A 76 22.81 -7.25 7.56
C PRO A 76 23.25 -8.42 8.47
N ASP A 77 24.21 -8.15 9.37
CA ASP A 77 24.74 -9.15 10.30
C ASP A 77 23.62 -9.76 11.17
N GLY A 78 23.65 -11.08 11.29
CA GLY A 78 22.67 -11.84 12.07
C GLY A 78 21.33 -12.11 11.39
N TRP A 79 21.10 -11.55 10.20
CA TRP A 79 19.91 -11.87 9.40
C TRP A 79 20.08 -13.17 8.62
N THR A 80 18.96 -13.81 8.29
CA THR A 80 18.94 -15.01 7.44
C THR A 80 17.97 -14.86 6.30
N SER A 81 18.18 -15.62 5.20
CA SER A 81 17.21 -15.71 4.12
C SER A 81 16.88 -17.17 3.78
N THR A 82 15.64 -17.40 3.40
CA THR A 82 15.17 -18.70 2.90
C THR A 82 14.39 -18.46 1.58
N PRO A 83 14.83 -19.07 0.46
CA PRO A 83 16.08 -19.79 0.28
C PRO A 83 17.31 -18.90 0.43
N GLY A 84 18.50 -19.46 0.66
CA GLY A 84 19.75 -18.70 0.70
C GLY A 84 20.18 -18.23 -0.70
N THR A 85 19.91 -19.04 -1.72
CA THR A 85 20.28 -18.80 -3.12
C THR A 85 19.27 -19.48 -4.04
N VAL A 86 18.96 -18.83 -5.18
CA VAL A 86 18.11 -19.41 -6.25
C VAL A 86 18.85 -19.32 -7.58
N ARG A 87 18.72 -20.35 -8.43
CA ARG A 87 19.32 -20.40 -9.75
C ARG A 87 18.27 -20.35 -10.84
N HIS A 88 18.57 -19.59 -11.89
CA HIS A 88 17.76 -19.43 -13.07
C HIS A 88 18.61 -19.54 -14.33
N GLU A 89 18.01 -20.07 -15.39
CA GLU A 89 18.60 -20.10 -16.72
C GLU A 89 17.74 -19.28 -17.67
N PHE A 90 18.30 -18.29 -18.27
CA PHE A 90 17.69 -17.48 -19.33
C PHE A 90 18.19 -17.99 -20.67
N ARG A 91 17.30 -18.17 -21.62
CA ARG A 91 17.64 -18.61 -22.99
C ARG A 91 17.81 -17.44 -23.91
N ASP A 92 16.89 -16.48 -23.78
CA ASP A 92 16.76 -15.35 -24.68
C ASP A 92 16.74 -14.01 -23.94
N ALA A 93 17.12 -12.94 -24.65
CA ALA A 93 16.90 -11.59 -24.18
C ALA A 93 15.40 -11.28 -24.06
N GLY A 94 15.00 -10.55 -23.04
CA GLY A 94 13.62 -10.18 -22.74
C GLY A 94 12.91 -11.12 -21.77
N GLU A 95 13.49 -12.26 -21.43
CA GLU A 95 12.94 -13.13 -20.40
C GLU A 95 13.01 -12.46 -19.02
N THR A 96 11.97 -12.69 -18.21
CA THR A 96 11.88 -12.19 -16.84
C THR A 96 11.44 -13.30 -15.92
N VAL A 97 12.07 -13.39 -14.76
CA VAL A 97 11.70 -14.31 -13.66
C VAL A 97 11.50 -13.54 -12.37
N GLU A 98 10.63 -14.04 -11.53
CA GLU A 98 10.45 -13.58 -10.16
C GLU A 98 10.77 -14.70 -9.18
N THR A 99 11.44 -14.35 -8.11
CA THR A 99 11.74 -15.28 -7.03
C THR A 99 11.54 -14.59 -5.68
N SER A 100 11.07 -15.34 -4.71
CA SER A 100 10.77 -14.83 -3.38
C SER A 100 11.81 -15.35 -2.38
N PHE A 101 12.20 -14.47 -1.48
CA PHE A 101 13.06 -14.77 -0.35
C PHE A 101 12.36 -14.34 0.94
N ALA A 102 12.36 -15.19 1.93
CA ALA A 102 11.98 -14.82 3.29
C ALA A 102 13.21 -14.31 4.02
N ALA A 103 13.27 -13.00 4.32
CA ALA A 103 14.35 -12.39 5.09
C ALA A 103 13.91 -12.23 6.55
N THR A 104 14.67 -12.82 7.47
CA THR A 104 14.33 -12.86 8.90
C THR A 104 15.38 -12.14 9.71
N PRO A 105 15.01 -11.10 10.49
CA PRO A 105 15.90 -10.43 11.41
C PRO A 105 16.23 -11.32 12.63
N PRO A 106 17.31 -11.02 13.37
CA PRO A 106 17.55 -11.66 14.66
C PRO A 106 16.42 -11.30 15.66
N PRO A 107 16.15 -12.16 16.65
CA PRO A 107 15.13 -11.92 17.67
C PRO A 107 15.34 -10.56 18.36
N GLY A 108 14.25 -9.79 18.51
CA GLY A 108 14.27 -8.49 19.15
C GLY A 108 14.94 -7.36 18.36
N TRP A 109 15.21 -7.58 17.08
CA TRP A 109 15.78 -6.55 16.22
C TRP A 109 14.92 -5.28 16.18
N ARG A 110 15.58 -4.13 16.21
CA ARG A 110 14.98 -2.79 16.13
C ARG A 110 15.82 -1.91 15.22
N GLY A 111 15.20 -0.90 14.62
CA GLY A 111 15.88 0.08 13.79
C GLY A 111 15.53 -0.03 12.31
N GLU A 112 16.51 0.32 11.49
CA GLU A 112 16.40 0.30 10.03
C GLU A 112 17.57 -0.49 9.45
N ALA A 113 17.33 -1.25 8.40
CA ALA A 113 18.34 -2.03 7.71
C ALA A 113 18.07 -2.09 6.21
N GLU A 114 19.12 -2.17 5.42
CA GLU A 114 19.04 -2.37 3.97
C GLU A 114 19.26 -3.84 3.62
N ILE A 115 18.41 -4.38 2.75
CA ILE A 115 18.58 -5.67 2.10
C ILE A 115 18.76 -5.42 0.62
N ARG A 116 19.80 -6.02 0.02
CA ARG A 116 20.11 -5.89 -1.41
C ARG A 116 19.96 -7.23 -2.11
N ALA A 117 19.42 -7.22 -3.32
CA ALA A 117 19.43 -8.40 -4.18
C ALA A 117 20.62 -8.33 -5.15
N VAL A 118 21.33 -9.43 -5.27
CA VAL A 118 22.44 -9.57 -6.21
C VAL A 118 22.23 -10.80 -7.07
N ALA A 119 22.27 -10.59 -8.38
CA ALA A 119 22.25 -11.65 -9.39
C ALA A 119 23.63 -11.82 -9.99
N ARG A 120 24.23 -12.98 -9.82
CA ARG A 120 25.57 -13.33 -10.33
C ARG A 120 25.45 -14.10 -11.63
N VAL A 121 26.14 -13.64 -12.66
CA VAL A 121 26.30 -14.36 -13.92
C VAL A 121 27.69 -14.99 -13.97
N ARG A 122 27.74 -16.25 -14.38
CA ARG A 122 28.99 -16.97 -14.67
C ARG A 122 29.10 -17.21 -16.17
N ALA A 123 30.13 -16.66 -16.80
CA ALA A 123 30.44 -16.86 -18.21
C ALA A 123 31.85 -17.39 -18.35
N GLY A 124 32.02 -18.71 -18.37
CA GLY A 124 33.34 -19.36 -18.37
C GLY A 124 34.15 -19.04 -17.11
N ALA A 125 35.29 -18.37 -17.26
CA ALA A 125 36.14 -17.96 -16.12
C ALA A 125 35.78 -16.56 -15.56
N SER A 126 34.82 -15.86 -16.16
CA SER A 126 34.39 -14.53 -15.74
C SER A 126 33.14 -14.59 -14.91
N GLU A 127 33.09 -13.82 -13.81
CA GLU A 127 31.88 -13.62 -12.98
C GLU A 127 31.55 -12.12 -12.97
N ALA A 128 30.28 -11.81 -12.99
CA ALA A 128 29.78 -10.43 -12.85
C ALA A 128 28.54 -10.41 -11.95
N ASP A 129 28.51 -9.46 -11.02
CA ASP A 129 27.41 -9.22 -10.12
C ASP A 129 26.54 -8.05 -10.60
N TYR A 130 25.23 -8.23 -10.57
CA TYR A 130 24.21 -7.25 -10.95
C TYR A 130 23.29 -7.00 -9.76
N GLY A 131 23.19 -5.76 -9.32
CA GLY A 131 22.36 -5.32 -8.20
C GLY A 131 21.61 -4.02 -8.50
N VAL A 132 21.46 -3.71 -9.81
CA VAL A 132 20.75 -2.51 -10.27
C VAL A 132 19.73 -2.91 -11.32
N GLY A 133 18.58 -2.30 -11.26
CA GLY A 133 17.52 -2.49 -12.25
C GLY A 133 17.00 -1.18 -12.80
N TYR A 134 16.06 -1.29 -13.71
CA TYR A 134 15.34 -0.13 -14.23
C TYR A 134 13.86 -0.45 -14.43
N ARG A 135 13.04 0.60 -14.29
CA ARG A 135 11.66 0.61 -14.74
C ARG A 135 11.56 1.45 -16.01
N THR A 136 10.97 0.89 -17.04
CA THR A 136 10.72 1.61 -18.29
C THR A 136 9.47 2.46 -18.14
N ILE A 137 9.59 3.75 -18.43
CA ILE A 137 8.47 4.69 -18.54
C ILE A 137 8.24 4.89 -20.05
N GLU A 138 7.10 4.39 -20.52
CA GLU A 138 6.68 4.55 -21.90
C GLU A 138 5.28 5.18 -21.92
N HIS A 139 5.18 6.36 -22.52
CA HIS A 139 3.93 7.06 -22.73
C HIS A 139 3.93 7.65 -24.12
N ARG A 140 2.74 7.76 -24.74
CA ARG A 140 2.62 8.23 -26.12
C ARG A 140 3.20 9.63 -26.35
N ASP A 141 3.12 10.50 -25.33
CA ASP A 141 3.48 11.90 -25.39
C ASP A 141 4.87 12.20 -24.76
N LEU A 142 5.54 11.17 -24.24
CA LEU A 142 6.84 11.30 -23.58
C LEU A 142 7.91 10.46 -24.29
N PRO A 143 9.18 10.91 -24.33
CA PRO A 143 10.28 10.06 -24.72
C PRO A 143 10.35 8.82 -23.82
N LEU A 144 10.78 7.69 -24.42
CA LEU A 144 11.07 6.50 -23.63
C LEU A 144 12.16 6.85 -22.60
N ALA A 145 11.88 6.59 -21.33
CA ALA A 145 12.81 6.81 -20.24
C ALA A 145 12.98 5.55 -19.39
N ARG A 146 14.14 5.38 -18.78
CA ARG A 146 14.41 4.35 -17.79
C ARG A 146 14.76 4.98 -16.46
N LEU A 147 13.97 4.63 -15.46
CA LEU A 147 14.23 5.01 -14.09
C LEU A 147 15.08 3.92 -13.43
N TRP A 148 16.36 4.22 -13.27
CA TRP A 148 17.34 3.31 -12.67
C TRP A 148 17.32 3.37 -11.15
N GLY A 149 17.56 2.23 -10.51
CA GLY A 149 17.67 2.16 -9.06
C GLY A 149 18.35 0.88 -8.59
N PRO A 150 18.92 0.89 -7.38
CA PRO A 150 19.49 -0.33 -6.79
C PRO A 150 18.35 -1.34 -6.51
N ALA A 151 18.68 -2.62 -6.60
CA ALA A 151 17.81 -3.70 -6.13
C ALA A 151 17.84 -3.76 -4.59
N LEU A 152 17.16 -2.82 -3.97
CA LEU A 152 17.22 -2.53 -2.54
C LEU A 152 15.82 -2.47 -1.94
N THR A 153 15.66 -3.05 -0.76
CA THR A 153 14.55 -2.79 0.16
C THR A 153 15.07 -2.29 1.50
N VAL A 154 14.40 -1.29 2.05
CA VAL A 154 14.63 -0.83 3.42
C VAL A 154 13.67 -1.56 4.34
N VAL A 155 14.19 -2.23 5.35
CA VAL A 155 13.38 -2.85 6.41
C VAL A 155 13.41 -1.94 7.63
N ARG A 156 12.24 -1.61 8.16
CA ARG A 156 12.08 -0.68 9.28
C ARG A 156 11.27 -1.33 10.40
N SER A 157 11.82 -1.33 11.62
CA SER A 157 11.06 -1.72 12.79
C SER A 157 10.11 -0.60 13.19
N VAL A 158 8.82 -0.91 13.32
CA VAL A 158 7.77 0.03 13.70
C VAL A 158 7.16 -0.41 15.02
N ALA A 159 7.09 0.50 16.00
CA ALA A 159 6.40 0.26 17.27
C ALA A 159 4.88 0.32 17.05
N VAL A 160 4.32 -0.77 16.58
CA VAL A 160 2.91 -0.96 16.30
C VAL A 160 2.46 -2.31 16.83
N ASP A 161 1.26 -2.34 17.41
CA ASP A 161 0.62 -3.61 17.77
C ASP A 161 0.09 -4.28 16.50
N PRO A 162 0.47 -5.53 16.24
CA PRO A 162 0.09 -6.23 15.02
C PRO A 162 -1.38 -6.68 15.03
N LEU A 163 -1.89 -7.02 13.85
CA LEU A 163 -3.26 -7.49 13.60
C LEU A 163 -3.34 -9.03 13.50
N HIS A 164 -2.57 -9.75 14.29
CA HIS A 164 -2.53 -11.20 14.20
C HIS A 164 -3.91 -11.85 14.33
N GLY A 165 -4.25 -12.69 13.36
CA GLY A 165 -5.52 -13.41 13.30
C GLY A 165 -6.69 -12.60 12.75
N ALA A 166 -6.55 -11.30 12.53
CA ALA A 166 -7.57 -10.49 11.87
C ALA A 166 -7.75 -10.91 10.40
N ARG A 167 -8.98 -10.93 9.94
CA ARG A 167 -9.36 -11.22 8.55
C ARG A 167 -10.01 -10.00 7.93
N ILE A 168 -9.40 -9.44 6.90
CA ILE A 168 -9.80 -8.20 6.27
C ILE A 168 -10.22 -8.45 4.83
N GLY A 169 -11.47 -8.12 4.52
CA GLY A 169 -11.92 -8.02 3.14
C GLY A 169 -11.45 -6.70 2.53
N TYR A 170 -10.88 -6.72 1.34
CA TYR A 170 -10.40 -5.50 0.68
C TYR A 170 -10.98 -5.37 -0.73
N VAL A 171 -11.70 -4.29 -0.98
CA VAL A 171 -12.20 -3.95 -2.31
C VAL A 171 -11.19 -3.03 -2.99
N MET A 172 -10.42 -3.56 -3.93
CA MET A 172 -9.40 -2.80 -4.65
C MET A 172 -10.04 -1.68 -5.49
N GLY A 173 -9.45 -0.48 -5.40
CA GLY A 173 -9.81 0.67 -6.23
C GLY A 173 -8.85 0.84 -7.42
N VAL A 174 -8.29 2.05 -7.57
CA VAL A 174 -7.36 2.38 -8.67
C VAL A 174 -5.99 1.72 -8.58
N GLY A 175 -5.77 0.92 -7.55
CA GLY A 175 -4.51 0.25 -7.24
C GLY A 175 -3.73 1.03 -6.18
N ASP A 176 -3.54 0.38 -5.03
CA ASP A 176 -2.73 0.89 -3.92
C ASP A 176 -2.04 -0.29 -3.20
N GLU A 177 -1.12 0.01 -2.30
CA GLU A 177 -0.35 -0.97 -1.54
C GLU A 177 -0.90 -1.18 -0.12
N VAL A 178 -2.11 -0.71 0.18
CA VAL A 178 -2.74 -0.87 1.49
C VAL A 178 -2.92 -2.35 1.87
N PRO A 179 -3.33 -3.26 0.97
CA PRO A 179 -3.38 -4.70 1.29
C PRO A 179 -2.05 -5.26 1.78
N ALA A 180 -0.95 -4.92 1.11
CA ALA A 180 0.38 -5.37 1.51
C ALA A 180 0.80 -4.82 2.88
N ALA A 181 0.37 -3.60 3.22
CA ALA A 181 0.60 -3.02 4.54
C ALA A 181 -0.23 -3.72 5.65
N ILE A 182 -1.46 -4.11 5.33
CA ILE A 182 -2.32 -4.90 6.24
C ILE A 182 -1.68 -6.27 6.51
N GLU A 183 -1.20 -6.95 5.46
CA GLU A 183 -0.48 -8.22 5.60
C GLU A 183 0.82 -8.06 6.41
N ALA A 184 1.54 -6.94 6.23
CA ALA A 184 2.73 -6.64 7.00
C ALA A 184 2.45 -6.44 8.50
N LEU A 185 1.22 -6.06 8.87
CA LEU A 185 0.73 -6.04 10.26
C LEU A 185 0.28 -7.42 10.77
N GLY A 186 0.34 -8.47 9.95
CA GLY A 186 0.04 -9.84 10.35
C GLY A 186 -1.41 -10.27 10.19
N ALA A 187 -2.25 -9.47 9.55
CA ALA A 187 -3.61 -9.84 9.18
C ALA A 187 -3.65 -10.66 7.89
N THR A 188 -4.74 -11.39 7.69
CA THR A 188 -5.06 -12.03 6.40
C THR A 188 -5.93 -11.09 5.58
N VAL A 189 -5.55 -10.86 4.32
CA VAL A 189 -6.33 -10.03 3.40
C VAL A 189 -6.95 -10.88 2.30
N GLU A 190 -8.23 -10.69 2.06
CA GLU A 190 -8.96 -11.26 0.92
C GLU A 190 -9.41 -10.13 -0.01
N LEU A 191 -8.98 -10.18 -1.28
CA LEU A 191 -9.43 -9.23 -2.28
C LEU A 191 -10.84 -9.58 -2.74
N LEU A 192 -11.79 -8.68 -2.49
CA LEU A 192 -13.19 -8.88 -2.85
C LEU A 192 -13.45 -8.39 -4.28
N ASP A 193 -13.56 -9.35 -5.20
CA ASP A 193 -14.02 -9.09 -6.56
C ASP A 193 -15.55 -8.92 -6.62
N GLU A 194 -16.10 -8.77 -7.83
CA GLU A 194 -17.54 -8.63 -8.06
C GLU A 194 -18.33 -9.84 -7.54
N ASP A 195 -17.84 -11.05 -7.82
CA ASP A 195 -18.49 -12.28 -7.36
C ASP A 195 -18.49 -12.42 -5.84
N ALA A 196 -17.40 -12.05 -5.18
CA ALA A 196 -17.30 -12.07 -3.72
C ALA A 196 -18.27 -11.05 -3.09
N LEU A 197 -18.35 -9.83 -3.65
CA LEU A 197 -19.30 -8.82 -3.19
C LEU A 197 -20.76 -9.25 -3.40
N ALA A 198 -21.07 -9.88 -4.54
CA ALA A 198 -22.41 -10.38 -4.84
C ALA A 198 -22.84 -11.50 -3.88
N ARG A 199 -21.90 -12.30 -3.39
CA ARG A 199 -22.14 -13.37 -2.40
C ARG A 199 -22.11 -12.90 -0.95
N LEU A 200 -21.62 -11.69 -0.69
CA LEU A 200 -21.52 -11.16 0.68
C LEU A 200 -22.90 -11.08 1.34
N ALA A 201 -23.14 -11.90 2.34
CA ALA A 201 -24.43 -12.08 3.00
C ALA A 201 -24.26 -12.49 4.47
N PRO A 202 -25.32 -12.36 5.31
CA PRO A 202 -25.30 -12.88 6.67
C PRO A 202 -25.22 -14.40 6.70
N GLY A 203 -24.37 -14.93 7.58
CA GLY A 203 -24.22 -16.37 7.80
C GLY A 203 -23.36 -17.09 6.74
N PRO A 204 -23.21 -18.41 6.85
CA PRO A 204 -22.46 -19.22 5.91
C PRO A 204 -23.01 -19.11 4.48
N VAL A 205 -22.15 -18.94 3.51
CA VAL A 205 -22.52 -18.95 2.08
C VAL A 205 -22.18 -20.34 1.53
N ASP A 206 -23.16 -20.98 0.91
CA ASP A 206 -23.00 -22.35 0.32
C ASP A 206 -22.41 -23.39 1.30
N GLY A 207 -22.66 -23.22 2.62
CA GLY A 207 -22.16 -24.10 3.67
C GLY A 207 -20.71 -23.79 4.11
N ASP A 208 -20.06 -22.81 3.54
CA ASP A 208 -18.74 -22.32 3.99
C ASP A 208 -18.92 -21.25 5.09
N ALA A 209 -18.51 -21.60 6.31
CA ALA A 209 -18.53 -20.69 7.46
C ALA A 209 -17.51 -19.52 7.30
N ASN A 210 -16.57 -19.62 6.38
CA ASN A 210 -15.59 -18.58 6.08
C ASN A 210 -16.02 -17.66 4.94
N ALA A 211 -17.23 -17.83 4.41
CA ALA A 211 -17.82 -16.95 3.42
C ALA A 211 -18.98 -16.15 4.04
N GLY A 212 -19.15 -14.90 3.62
CA GLY A 212 -20.18 -14.02 4.15
C GLY A 212 -19.66 -13.02 5.18
N PHE A 213 -20.57 -12.41 5.93
CA PHE A 213 -20.23 -11.32 6.86
C PHE A 213 -19.30 -11.75 7.98
N ASP A 214 -19.51 -12.97 8.51
CA ASP A 214 -18.75 -13.48 9.66
C ASP A 214 -17.30 -13.87 9.27
N ALA A 215 -16.98 -13.83 7.98
CA ALA A 215 -15.64 -14.10 7.48
C ALA A 215 -14.65 -12.98 7.79
N PHE A 216 -15.11 -11.75 8.05
CA PHE A 216 -14.27 -10.58 8.15
C PHE A 216 -14.50 -9.79 9.44
N ASP A 217 -13.41 -9.35 10.07
CA ASP A 217 -13.44 -8.37 11.16
C ASP A 217 -13.71 -6.95 10.64
N ALA A 218 -13.13 -6.64 9.47
CA ALA A 218 -13.37 -5.40 8.75
C ALA A 218 -13.40 -5.62 7.24
N ILE A 219 -14.14 -4.76 6.53
CA ILE A 219 -14.06 -4.63 5.08
C ILE A 219 -13.59 -3.22 4.75
N VAL A 220 -12.54 -3.14 3.92
CA VAL A 220 -11.95 -1.88 3.46
C VAL A 220 -12.33 -1.64 2.01
N VAL A 221 -12.93 -0.51 1.73
CA VAL A 221 -13.12 0.01 0.37
C VAL A 221 -11.90 0.87 0.04
N GLY A 222 -11.08 0.39 -0.87
CA GLY A 222 -9.81 0.99 -1.26
C GLY A 222 -9.95 2.35 -1.94
N THR A 223 -8.81 2.98 -2.16
CA THR A 223 -8.72 4.33 -2.72
C THR A 223 -9.43 4.45 -4.07
N ARG A 224 -10.40 5.39 -4.16
CA ARG A 224 -11.20 5.67 -5.37
C ARG A 224 -11.89 4.45 -5.97
N ALA A 225 -12.26 3.49 -5.15
CA ALA A 225 -12.87 2.24 -5.63
C ALA A 225 -14.20 2.48 -6.34
N TYR A 226 -15.04 3.39 -5.84
CA TYR A 226 -16.31 3.73 -6.52
C TYR A 226 -16.14 4.38 -7.91
N ALA A 227 -14.96 4.93 -8.21
CA ALA A 227 -14.68 5.49 -9.53
C ALA A 227 -14.39 4.43 -10.61
N VAL A 228 -14.00 3.21 -10.22
CA VAL A 228 -13.54 2.16 -11.14
C VAL A 228 -14.30 0.84 -10.99
N ARG A 229 -15.09 0.67 -9.92
CA ARG A 229 -15.84 -0.53 -9.57
C ARG A 229 -17.34 -0.24 -9.61
N ALA A 230 -17.97 -0.43 -10.76
CA ALA A 230 -19.43 -0.21 -10.94
C ALA A 230 -20.27 -1.18 -10.06
N ASP A 231 -19.79 -2.39 -9.86
CA ASP A 231 -20.38 -3.41 -8.98
C ASP A 231 -20.48 -2.95 -7.52
N LEU A 232 -19.57 -2.08 -7.07
CA LEU A 232 -19.61 -1.52 -5.73
C LEU A 232 -20.87 -0.68 -5.48
N VAL A 233 -21.31 0.07 -6.48
CA VAL A 233 -22.57 0.85 -6.41
C VAL A 233 -23.76 -0.09 -6.28
N GLU A 234 -23.79 -1.17 -7.05
CA GLU A 234 -24.84 -2.18 -7.01
C GLU A 234 -24.90 -2.91 -5.66
N HIS A 235 -23.72 -3.27 -5.13
CA HIS A 235 -23.62 -4.05 -3.89
C HIS A 235 -23.38 -3.21 -2.63
N ASN A 236 -23.42 -1.87 -2.73
CA ASN A 236 -23.16 -0.98 -1.60
C ASN A 236 -24.02 -1.30 -0.36
N GLN A 237 -25.29 -1.67 -0.57
CA GLN A 237 -26.19 -2.01 0.53
C GLN A 237 -25.68 -3.22 1.33
N ARG A 238 -25.02 -4.18 0.71
CA ARG A 238 -24.42 -5.35 1.39
C ARG A 238 -23.28 -4.94 2.31
N LEU A 239 -22.47 -3.98 1.89
CA LEU A 239 -21.41 -3.41 2.73
C LEU A 239 -21.98 -2.66 3.94
N LEU A 240 -23.06 -1.90 3.76
CA LEU A 240 -23.77 -1.25 4.87
C LEU A 240 -24.42 -2.27 5.80
N ASP A 241 -24.96 -3.38 5.28
CA ASP A 241 -25.56 -4.44 6.09
C ASP A 241 -24.47 -5.21 6.86
N PHE A 242 -23.28 -5.41 6.30
CA PHE A 242 -22.11 -5.91 7.03
C PHE A 242 -21.82 -5.03 8.26
N ALA A 243 -21.72 -3.71 8.06
CA ALA A 243 -21.48 -2.78 9.16
C ALA A 243 -22.63 -2.85 10.20
N ARG A 244 -23.89 -2.83 9.77
CA ARG A 244 -25.05 -2.87 10.67
C ARG A 244 -25.12 -4.11 11.55
N ARG A 245 -24.53 -5.22 11.11
CA ARG A 245 -24.52 -6.52 11.80
C ARG A 245 -23.32 -6.78 12.67
N GLY A 246 -22.44 -5.80 12.84
CA GLY A 246 -21.32 -5.89 13.78
C GLY A 246 -19.94 -5.70 13.14
N GLY A 247 -19.83 -5.77 11.82
CA GLY A 247 -18.58 -5.54 11.10
C GLY A 247 -18.11 -4.08 11.16
N HIS A 248 -16.87 -3.86 10.77
CA HIS A 248 -16.32 -2.52 10.60
C HIS A 248 -16.12 -2.23 9.11
N LEU A 249 -16.96 -1.38 8.54
CA LEU A 249 -16.79 -0.89 7.17
C LEU A 249 -15.90 0.35 7.16
N VAL A 250 -14.75 0.26 6.51
CA VAL A 250 -13.80 1.36 6.34
C VAL A 250 -13.80 1.80 4.88
N VAL A 251 -14.12 3.05 4.64
CA VAL A 251 -14.08 3.65 3.30
C VAL A 251 -12.92 4.62 3.25
N LEU A 252 -11.88 4.28 2.48
CA LEU A 252 -10.75 5.15 2.24
C LEU A 252 -11.18 6.28 1.30
N TYR A 253 -10.30 7.24 1.06
CA TYR A 253 -10.57 8.41 0.23
C TYR A 253 -11.24 8.04 -1.10
N GLN A 254 -12.36 8.72 -1.42
CA GLN A 254 -13.15 8.53 -2.64
C GLN A 254 -13.28 9.83 -3.42
N THR A 255 -13.71 9.73 -4.68
CA THR A 255 -14.08 10.85 -5.54
C THR A 255 -15.61 10.98 -5.66
N GLN A 256 -16.10 11.88 -6.50
CA GLN A 256 -17.53 12.24 -6.61
C GLN A 256 -18.46 11.09 -7.01
N GLU A 257 -17.92 9.96 -7.42
CA GLU A 257 -18.70 8.73 -7.70
C GLU A 257 -19.25 8.10 -6.41
N TYR A 258 -18.60 8.38 -5.28
CA TYR A 258 -19.12 8.05 -3.97
C TYR A 258 -20.06 9.16 -3.51
N VAL A 259 -21.33 8.82 -3.33
CA VAL A 259 -22.39 9.74 -2.90
C VAL A 259 -22.81 9.43 -1.46
N PRO A 260 -22.16 10.04 -0.45
CA PRO A 260 -22.37 9.66 0.96
C PRO A 260 -23.81 9.79 1.43
N SER A 261 -24.60 10.73 0.87
CA SER A 261 -26.01 10.88 1.21
C SER A 261 -26.87 9.63 0.95
N SER A 262 -26.39 8.70 0.13
CA SER A 262 -27.08 7.43 -0.21
C SER A 262 -26.23 6.18 -0.03
N MET A 263 -24.90 6.33 0.04
CA MET A 263 -23.95 5.22 0.08
C MET A 263 -23.27 5.05 1.43
N ALA A 264 -23.42 6.00 2.35
CA ALA A 264 -22.98 5.91 3.74
C ALA A 264 -24.16 5.61 4.69
N PRO A 265 -23.90 5.18 5.95
CA PRO A 265 -24.99 4.85 6.87
C PRO A 265 -25.84 6.06 7.29
N TYR A 266 -25.27 7.24 7.27
CA TYR A 266 -25.94 8.52 7.53
C TYR A 266 -25.59 9.55 6.47
N PRO A 267 -26.45 10.55 6.24
CA PRO A 267 -26.18 11.58 5.22
C PRO A 267 -24.88 12.33 5.46
N ALA A 268 -24.13 12.54 4.39
CA ALA A 268 -22.97 13.41 4.37
C ALA A 268 -22.75 13.96 2.96
N SER A 269 -21.88 14.96 2.82
CA SER A 269 -21.57 15.64 1.55
C SER A 269 -20.11 15.45 1.19
N LEU A 270 -19.89 14.98 -0.06
CA LEU A 270 -18.57 14.94 -0.69
C LEU A 270 -18.65 15.77 -1.99
N PRO A 271 -18.34 17.07 -1.95
CA PRO A 271 -18.46 17.94 -3.13
C PRO A 271 -17.37 17.64 -4.16
N ARG A 272 -17.57 18.07 -5.41
CA ARG A 272 -16.56 17.93 -6.48
C ARG A 272 -15.24 18.63 -6.16
N GLY A 273 -15.30 19.81 -5.55
CA GLY A 273 -14.15 20.57 -5.05
C GLY A 273 -13.92 20.31 -3.56
N ALA A 274 -14.05 19.05 -3.13
CA ALA A 274 -13.81 18.69 -1.73
C ALA A 274 -12.41 19.07 -1.29
N GLU A 275 -12.31 19.49 -0.03
CA GLU A 275 -11.08 19.95 0.58
C GLU A 275 -10.00 18.86 0.57
N GLU A 276 -8.77 19.32 0.54
CA GLU A 276 -7.56 18.51 0.66
C GLU A 276 -6.51 19.31 1.45
N VAL A 277 -5.59 18.60 2.07
CA VAL A 277 -4.44 19.16 2.76
C VAL A 277 -3.19 18.61 2.10
N SER A 278 -2.54 19.48 1.34
CA SER A 278 -1.43 19.14 0.44
C SER A 278 -0.05 19.30 1.07
N GLU A 279 0.06 20.03 2.18
CA GLU A 279 1.31 20.20 2.93
C GLU A 279 1.55 18.95 3.78
N GLU A 280 2.72 18.33 3.61
CA GLU A 280 3.08 17.09 4.30
C GLU A 280 3.34 17.28 5.80
N ASP A 281 3.67 18.49 6.22
CA ASP A 281 3.89 18.92 7.61
C ASP A 281 2.74 19.74 8.19
N ALA A 282 1.61 19.85 7.50
CA ALA A 282 0.40 20.52 7.97
C ALA A 282 0.05 20.08 9.40
N PRO A 283 -0.39 21.00 10.28
CA PRO A 283 -0.73 20.65 11.66
C PRO A 283 -1.90 19.67 11.73
N VAL A 284 -1.84 18.77 12.69
CA VAL A 284 -2.94 17.85 13.01
C VAL A 284 -3.30 18.01 14.47
N ARG A 285 -4.58 18.23 14.75
CA ARG A 285 -5.14 18.30 16.10
C ARG A 285 -6.07 17.12 16.35
N LEU A 286 -5.89 16.43 17.45
CA LEU A 286 -6.78 15.34 17.86
C LEU A 286 -8.03 15.91 18.50
N LEU A 287 -9.20 15.66 17.89
CA LEU A 287 -10.49 16.13 18.39
C LEU A 287 -11.06 15.21 19.48
N GLN A 288 -10.77 13.92 19.38
CA GLN A 288 -11.28 12.88 20.26
C GLN A 288 -10.14 11.95 20.74
N PRO A 289 -9.18 12.43 21.54
CA PRO A 289 -7.97 11.67 21.89
C PRO A 289 -8.23 10.40 22.71
N ASP A 290 -9.39 10.28 23.33
CA ASP A 290 -9.79 9.11 24.13
C ASP A 290 -10.75 8.16 23.38
N HIS A 291 -11.05 8.45 22.12
CA HIS A 291 -11.87 7.56 21.29
C HIS A 291 -11.15 6.21 21.08
N PRO A 292 -11.88 5.06 21.06
CA PRO A 292 -11.24 3.74 20.87
C PRO A 292 -10.31 3.65 19.65
N LEU A 293 -10.66 4.26 18.52
CA LEU A 293 -9.80 4.31 17.33
C LEU A 293 -8.50 5.12 17.52
N MET A 294 -8.43 5.94 18.59
CA MET A 294 -7.25 6.73 18.95
C MET A 294 -6.41 6.10 20.06
N THR A 295 -6.96 5.07 20.71
CA THR A 295 -6.31 4.49 21.91
C THR A 295 -6.02 3.01 21.80
N THR A 296 -6.65 2.28 20.88
CA THR A 296 -6.60 0.80 20.86
C THR A 296 -6.44 0.25 19.45
N PRO A 297 -5.46 -0.64 19.23
CA PRO A 297 -4.47 -1.13 20.19
C PRO A 297 -3.33 -0.13 20.47
N ASN A 298 -3.12 0.86 19.60
CA ASN A 298 -2.07 1.86 19.73
C ASN A 298 -2.65 3.18 20.24
N ARG A 299 -1.94 3.87 21.14
CA ARG A 299 -2.30 5.24 21.47
C ARG A 299 -1.79 6.18 20.37
N ILE A 300 -2.69 6.75 19.59
CA ILE A 300 -2.39 7.73 18.55
C ILE A 300 -2.18 9.10 19.20
N THR A 301 -1.16 9.80 18.74
CA THR A 301 -0.79 11.15 19.16
C THR A 301 -0.48 12.00 17.94
N GLU A 302 -0.27 13.29 18.13
CA GLU A 302 0.14 14.19 17.04
C GLU A 302 1.48 13.77 16.43
N ALA A 303 2.38 13.12 17.19
CA ALA A 303 3.64 12.58 16.70
C ALA A 303 3.45 11.46 15.63
N ASP A 304 2.30 10.80 15.59
CA ASP A 304 2.00 9.80 14.57
C ASP A 304 1.79 10.42 13.16
N PHE A 305 1.70 11.73 13.08
CA PHE A 305 1.63 12.49 11.83
C PHE A 305 2.96 13.12 11.43
N GLU A 306 4.04 12.91 12.19
CA GLU A 306 5.38 13.34 11.82
C GLU A 306 5.98 12.46 10.71
N GLY A 307 6.76 13.08 9.83
CA GLY A 307 7.44 12.38 8.73
C GLY A 307 6.52 11.84 7.66
N TRP A 308 5.28 12.33 7.57
CA TRP A 308 4.40 12.06 6.44
C TRP A 308 4.99 12.68 5.18
N VAL A 309 4.66 12.11 4.03
CA VAL A 309 5.15 12.53 2.71
C VAL A 309 4.00 12.93 1.81
N GLU A 310 4.26 13.84 0.90
CA GLU A 310 3.37 14.35 -0.14
C GLU A 310 2.17 15.15 0.40
N GLN A 311 1.28 14.56 1.20
CA GLN A 311 0.04 15.20 1.66
C GLN A 311 -0.55 14.52 2.90
N ARG A 312 -1.39 15.25 3.64
CA ARG A 312 -2.18 14.70 4.76
C ARG A 312 -3.38 13.90 4.29
N GLY A 313 -4.13 14.44 3.33
CA GLY A 313 -5.34 13.80 2.86
C GLY A 313 -6.05 14.60 1.78
N SER A 314 -7.11 14.01 1.22
CA SER A 314 -7.88 14.62 0.14
C SER A 314 -9.31 14.08 0.12
N LYS A 315 -10.24 14.91 -0.39
CA LYS A 315 -11.64 14.55 -0.54
C LYS A 315 -12.35 14.40 0.80
N PHE A 316 -12.27 15.45 1.61
CA PHE A 316 -12.91 15.52 2.92
C PHE A 316 -14.42 15.71 2.77
N PHE A 317 -15.18 15.17 3.72
CA PHE A 317 -16.58 15.55 3.81
C PHE A 317 -16.69 17.01 4.23
N SER A 318 -17.59 17.75 3.60
CA SER A 318 -17.83 19.16 3.90
C SER A 318 -18.98 19.39 4.88
N ASP A 319 -19.88 18.42 4.99
CA ASP A 319 -21.03 18.42 5.88
C ASP A 319 -21.44 16.99 6.17
N TRP A 320 -21.95 16.72 7.39
CA TRP A 320 -22.32 15.37 7.82
C TRP A 320 -23.36 15.37 8.95
N ASP A 321 -24.10 14.29 9.02
CA ASP A 321 -25.07 14.04 10.09
C ASP A 321 -24.38 14.00 11.47
N PRO A 322 -25.00 14.52 12.55
CA PRO A 322 -24.45 14.46 13.92
C PRO A 322 -24.12 13.07 14.48
N ALA A 323 -24.57 12.00 13.82
CA ALA A 323 -24.18 10.64 14.17
C ALA A 323 -22.68 10.36 13.89
N TYR A 324 -22.04 11.16 13.04
CA TYR A 324 -20.59 11.08 12.82
C TYR A 324 -19.81 11.81 13.88
N THR A 325 -18.69 11.22 14.27
CA THR A 325 -17.71 11.80 15.17
C THR A 325 -16.43 12.09 14.38
N PRO A 326 -16.02 13.38 14.24
CA PRO A 326 -14.72 13.72 13.67
C PRO A 326 -13.61 13.42 14.68
N LEU A 327 -12.53 12.79 14.22
CA LEU A 327 -11.44 12.35 15.10
C LEU A 327 -10.24 13.26 15.07
N VAL A 328 -9.96 13.88 13.93
CA VAL A 328 -8.84 14.80 13.76
C VAL A 328 -9.24 16.02 12.91
N GLU A 329 -8.50 17.09 13.10
CA GLU A 329 -8.57 18.33 12.33
C GLU A 329 -7.20 18.59 11.72
N THR A 330 -7.16 19.05 10.48
CA THR A 330 -5.93 19.44 9.78
C THR A 330 -6.24 20.50 8.71
N HIS A 331 -5.25 21.30 8.32
CA HIS A 331 -5.39 22.34 7.29
C HIS A 331 -4.01 22.72 6.73
N ASP A 332 -3.97 23.20 5.49
CA ASP A 332 -2.79 23.86 4.92
C ASP A 332 -2.60 25.25 5.54
N GLU A 333 -1.41 25.83 5.41
CA GLU A 333 -1.12 27.16 5.93
C GLU A 333 -2.12 28.20 5.38
N ASN A 334 -2.65 29.03 6.25
CA ASN A 334 -3.65 30.08 5.93
C ASN A 334 -5.01 29.57 5.42
N GLN A 335 -5.34 28.31 5.62
CA GLN A 335 -6.66 27.75 5.36
C GLN A 335 -7.44 27.52 6.66
N ASP A 336 -8.77 27.41 6.55
CA ASP A 336 -9.63 27.07 7.67
C ASP A 336 -9.45 25.60 8.07
N PRO A 337 -9.54 25.28 9.37
CA PRO A 337 -9.46 23.90 9.86
C PRO A 337 -10.50 22.97 9.23
N GLN A 338 -10.07 21.77 8.83
CA GLN A 338 -10.89 20.75 8.20
C GLN A 338 -11.02 19.53 9.11
N GLU A 339 -12.25 19.16 9.45
CA GLU A 339 -12.57 18.04 10.35
C GLU A 339 -13.11 16.80 9.59
N GLY A 340 -13.48 16.95 8.32
CA GLY A 340 -14.10 15.89 7.50
C GLY A 340 -13.16 14.81 6.98
N VAL A 341 -11.91 14.80 7.44
CA VAL A 341 -10.85 13.90 6.97
C VAL A 341 -10.92 12.50 7.57
N TRP A 342 -11.33 12.38 8.82
CA TRP A 342 -11.49 11.10 9.51
C TRP A 342 -12.75 11.12 10.38
N LEU A 343 -13.81 10.54 9.85
CA LEU A 343 -15.12 10.46 10.49
C LEU A 343 -15.46 9.01 10.83
N THR A 344 -16.05 8.79 11.98
CA THR A 344 -16.56 7.47 12.39
C THR A 344 -17.97 7.58 12.92
N ALA A 345 -18.77 6.51 12.74
CA ALA A 345 -20.13 6.43 13.26
C ALA A 345 -20.48 5.00 13.64
N ALA A 346 -21.34 4.81 14.63
CA ALA A 346 -21.97 3.53 14.87
C ALA A 346 -22.91 3.21 13.69
N ALA A 347 -22.88 1.98 13.22
CA ALA A 347 -23.79 1.49 12.18
C ALA A 347 -24.43 0.19 12.68
N GLY A 348 -25.64 0.25 13.21
CA GLY A 348 -26.26 -0.87 13.92
C GLY A 348 -25.42 -1.32 15.12
N THR A 349 -24.99 -2.59 15.14
CA THR A 349 -24.06 -3.10 16.16
C THR A 349 -22.59 -2.95 15.79
N GLY A 350 -22.30 -2.58 14.55
CA GLY A 350 -20.95 -2.40 14.05
C GLY A 350 -20.54 -0.93 13.91
N ARG A 351 -19.66 -0.66 12.96
CA ARG A 351 -19.04 0.66 12.78
C ARG A 351 -18.86 0.98 11.29
N TYR A 352 -18.97 2.23 10.98
CA TYR A 352 -18.54 2.82 9.70
C TYR A 352 -17.44 3.85 9.96
N THR A 353 -16.45 3.89 9.09
CA THR A 353 -15.38 4.90 9.13
C THR A 353 -15.11 5.41 7.71
N TYR A 354 -15.17 6.72 7.53
CA TYR A 354 -14.62 7.40 6.37
C TYR A 354 -13.23 7.92 6.73
N LEU A 355 -12.21 7.49 5.98
CA LEU A 355 -10.82 7.80 6.27
C LEU A 355 -10.15 8.36 5.01
N ALA A 356 -10.16 9.68 4.89
CA ALA A 356 -9.60 10.41 3.76
C ALA A 356 -8.14 10.84 3.97
N LEU A 357 -7.52 10.42 5.09
CA LEU A 357 -6.08 10.53 5.29
C LEU A 357 -5.34 9.76 4.17
N ALA A 358 -4.24 10.31 3.68
CA ALA A 358 -3.47 9.75 2.57
C ALA A 358 -2.61 8.53 2.97
N LEU A 359 -3.20 7.55 3.67
CA LEU A 359 -2.49 6.35 4.12
C LEU A 359 -1.84 5.60 2.96
N HIS A 360 -2.52 5.52 1.82
CA HIS A 360 -2.01 4.87 0.60
C HIS A 360 -0.69 5.46 0.08
N ARG A 361 -0.35 6.69 0.50
CA ARG A 361 0.93 7.35 0.19
C ARG A 361 1.97 7.11 1.29
N GLN A 362 1.54 7.01 2.54
CA GLN A 362 2.45 6.86 3.69
C GLN A 362 2.96 5.43 3.86
N LEU A 363 2.08 4.45 3.65
CA LEU A 363 2.38 3.03 3.87
C LEU A 363 3.53 2.51 2.98
N PRO A 364 3.62 2.86 1.69
CA PRO A 364 4.74 2.46 0.85
C PRO A 364 6.11 3.02 1.30
N TYR A 365 6.12 4.10 2.07
CA TYR A 365 7.32 4.71 2.65
C TYR A 365 7.62 4.21 4.07
N GLY A 366 6.76 3.34 4.62
CA GLY A 366 6.95 2.78 5.97
C GLY A 366 6.81 3.83 7.08
N VAL A 367 5.95 4.85 6.89
CA VAL A 367 5.71 5.90 7.89
C VAL A 367 5.06 5.28 9.13
N PRO A 368 5.71 5.32 10.30
CA PRO A 368 5.27 4.56 11.47
C PRO A 368 3.85 4.88 11.94
N GLY A 369 3.50 6.17 12.01
CA GLY A 369 2.18 6.59 12.47
C GLY A 369 1.05 6.13 11.55
N ALA A 370 1.28 6.05 10.23
CA ALA A 370 0.29 5.53 9.29
C ALA A 370 -0.03 4.05 9.57
N TYR A 371 0.98 3.24 9.91
CA TYR A 371 0.77 1.84 10.31
C TYR A 371 0.05 1.70 11.64
N ARG A 372 0.31 2.59 12.60
CA ARG A 372 -0.40 2.62 13.89
C ARG A 372 -1.86 3.00 13.71
N ILE A 373 -2.15 4.01 12.88
CA ILE A 373 -3.52 4.40 12.50
C ILE A 373 -4.23 3.25 11.79
N LEU A 374 -3.58 2.63 10.80
CA LEU A 374 -4.15 1.49 10.07
C LEU A 374 -4.45 0.31 11.01
N SER A 375 -3.53 -0.01 11.93
CA SER A 375 -3.73 -1.05 12.95
C SER A 375 -4.96 -0.73 13.81
N ASN A 376 -5.09 0.49 14.33
CA ASN A 376 -6.24 0.86 15.17
C ASN A 376 -7.57 0.80 14.40
N VAL A 377 -7.57 1.23 13.15
CA VAL A 377 -8.78 1.21 12.31
C VAL A 377 -9.23 -0.21 12.00
N LEU A 378 -8.29 -1.16 11.85
CA LEU A 378 -8.59 -2.53 11.45
C LEU A 378 -8.58 -3.53 12.60
N ALA A 379 -8.19 -3.13 13.80
CA ALA A 379 -8.19 -4.02 14.96
C ALA A 379 -9.60 -4.59 15.20
N PRO A 380 -9.71 -5.92 15.43
CA PRO A 380 -10.97 -6.53 15.85
C PRO A 380 -11.51 -5.79 17.08
N ARG A 381 -12.81 -5.54 17.09
CA ARG A 381 -13.45 -4.90 18.23
C ARG A 381 -13.34 -5.83 19.44
N SER A 382 -12.67 -5.39 20.50
CA SER A 382 -12.82 -6.08 21.78
C SER A 382 -14.28 -6.06 22.16
N GLU A 383 -14.87 -7.21 22.49
CA GLU A 383 -16.21 -7.27 23.06
C GLU A 383 -16.23 -6.32 24.25
N SER A 384 -16.96 -5.22 24.12
CA SER A 384 -17.21 -4.34 25.28
C SER A 384 -17.91 -5.20 26.32
N PRO A 385 -17.51 -5.15 27.60
CA PRO A 385 -18.26 -5.82 28.65
C PRO A 385 -19.72 -5.37 28.57
N PRO A 386 -20.70 -6.26 28.77
CA PRO A 386 -22.12 -5.91 28.70
C PRO A 386 -22.36 -4.70 29.60
N ALA A 387 -23.09 -3.71 29.09
CA ALA A 387 -23.47 -2.54 29.86
C ALA A 387 -24.04 -3.00 31.20
N PRO A 388 -23.70 -2.35 32.35
CA PRO A 388 -24.26 -2.73 33.64
C PRO A 388 -25.79 -2.70 33.54
N ALA A 389 -26.38 -3.81 33.96
CA ALA A 389 -27.85 -3.93 34.01
C ALA A 389 -28.42 -2.70 34.73
N ARG A 390 -29.29 -1.97 34.06
CA ARG A 390 -30.05 -0.93 34.74
C ARG A 390 -30.93 -1.66 35.74
N ASP A 391 -30.67 -1.48 37.03
CA ASP A 391 -31.53 -1.90 38.09
C ASP A 391 -32.93 -1.27 37.90
N PRO A 392 -33.98 -2.03 38.16
CA PRO A 392 -35.39 -1.67 37.88
C PRO A 392 -35.90 -0.46 38.68
#